data_1c102ca1517f7b32fd5b8db95e7d46bb
#
_entry.id   1c102ca1517f7b32fd5b8db95e7d46bb
#
_cell.length_a   1.000
_cell.length_b   1.000
_cell.length_c   1.000
_cell.angle_alpha   90.00
_cell.angle_beta   90.00
_cell.angle_gamma   90.00
#
_symmetry.space_group_name_H-M   'P 1'
#
loop_
_entity.id
_entity.type
_entity.pdbx_description
1 polymer ?
#
loop_
_entity_poly.entity_id
_entity_poly.type
_entity_poly.pdbx_seq_one_letter_code
_entity_poly.pdbx_strand_id
1 'polypeptide(L)'
;MFQAWRNLYSKSDNAKAYSLLSPALFLIILVMLIPMALMLSFSSFTQVSMMEIDFTPTFQRYIDFFEKSLLVSLLIKSVKISFIVTLITLLTAYPVCYYIAFYVKKNKMLWLVLLTLPFWTSYLLRVFSWKIILGTKGVFNSTLLGAGIISEPLTFLMYSEEAVIITLTHAWAAFALLPLYVSLEKIDFSYIEAARDLGLSKFEVFWKVTLPLSLPGVIGAILIIFIPTVGDYVTPALIGGTEGRMLSNMIQAYFGKINNIPLGAASATIMLTTVILITAIVSYTTKRLTQRLS
;
A
#
# COMPACT_ATOMS: atom_id res chain seq x y z
N MET A 1 44.21 7.15 -15.83
CA MET A 1 42.83 6.98 -15.38
C MET A 1 41.95 8.20 -15.69
N PHE A 2 42.34 9.42 -15.35
CA PHE A 2 41.59 10.65 -15.59
C PHE A 2 41.33 10.99 -17.09
N GLN A 3 42.29 10.67 -17.99
CA GLN A 3 42.15 10.94 -19.45
C GLN A 3 41.17 9.94 -20.12
N ALA A 4 41.11 8.68 -19.66
CA ALA A 4 40.13 7.70 -20.14
C ALA A 4 38.71 8.10 -19.77
N TRP A 5 38.52 8.62 -18.56
CA TRP A 5 37.25 9.18 -18.09
C TRP A 5 36.80 10.39 -18.93
N ARG A 6 37.73 11.31 -19.25
CA ARG A 6 37.45 12.50 -20.05
C ARG A 6 37.05 12.16 -21.48
N ASN A 7 37.61 11.10 -22.08
CA ASN A 7 37.28 10.63 -23.42
C ASN A 7 35.94 9.89 -23.51
N LEU A 8 35.56 9.16 -22.45
CA LEU A 8 34.20 8.58 -22.30
C LEU A 8 33.13 9.67 -22.11
N TYR A 9 33.47 10.75 -21.39
CA TYR A 9 32.61 11.91 -21.14
C TYR A 9 32.30 12.70 -22.41
N SER A 10 33.20 12.70 -23.41
CA SER A 10 33.02 13.47 -24.63
C SER A 10 32.26 12.75 -25.74
N LYS A 11 32.06 11.40 -25.62
CA LYS A 11 31.53 10.57 -26.73
C LYS A 11 30.08 10.10 -26.55
N SER A 12 29.46 10.20 -25.38
CA SER A 12 28.11 9.72 -25.19
C SER A 12 27.35 10.55 -24.14
N ASP A 13 26.19 11.09 -24.52
CA ASP A 13 25.31 11.81 -23.61
C ASP A 13 24.80 10.91 -22.47
N ASN A 14 24.69 9.61 -22.73
CA ASN A 14 24.35 8.62 -21.69
C ASN A 14 25.45 8.51 -20.61
N ALA A 15 26.74 8.56 -21.00
CA ALA A 15 27.85 8.51 -20.03
C ALA A 15 27.89 9.76 -19.13
N LYS A 16 27.54 10.92 -19.66
CA LYS A 16 27.39 12.17 -18.89
C LYS A 16 26.22 12.07 -17.92
N ALA A 17 25.06 11.58 -18.38
CA ALA A 17 23.87 11.39 -17.57
C ALA A 17 24.14 10.42 -16.39
N TYR A 18 24.75 9.26 -16.63
CA TYR A 18 25.10 8.30 -15.59
C TYR A 18 26.11 8.86 -14.59
N SER A 19 27.10 9.62 -15.05
CA SER A 19 28.09 10.25 -14.18
C SER A 19 27.47 11.33 -13.27
N LEU A 20 26.55 12.14 -13.78
CA LEU A 20 25.82 13.13 -13.00
C LEU A 20 24.85 12.49 -11.99
N LEU A 21 24.23 11.37 -12.37
CA LEU A 21 23.30 10.64 -11.51
C LEU A 21 24.02 9.72 -10.51
N SER A 22 25.29 9.33 -10.77
CA SER A 22 26.01 8.33 -9.98
C SER A 22 26.09 8.64 -8.48
N PRO A 23 26.32 9.89 -8.01
CA PRO A 23 26.35 10.16 -6.56
C PRO A 23 25.00 9.93 -5.90
N ALA A 24 23.92 10.36 -6.56
CA ALA A 24 22.55 10.16 -6.04
C ALA A 24 22.17 8.68 -6.06
N LEU A 25 22.44 7.97 -7.17
CA LEU A 25 22.19 6.53 -7.29
C LEU A 25 22.99 5.73 -6.26
N PHE A 26 24.27 6.09 -6.06
CA PHE A 26 25.12 5.43 -5.05
C PHE A 26 24.53 5.59 -3.63
N LEU A 27 24.11 6.79 -3.26
CA LEU A 27 23.48 7.03 -1.95
C LEU A 27 22.17 6.26 -1.80
N ILE A 28 21.29 6.26 -2.80
CA ILE A 28 20.02 5.53 -2.78
C ILE A 28 20.28 4.03 -2.63
N ILE A 29 21.18 3.47 -3.43
CA ILE A 29 21.56 2.06 -3.37
C ILE A 29 22.10 1.72 -1.98
N LEU A 30 23.04 2.51 -1.46
CA LEU A 30 23.65 2.28 -0.16
C LEU A 30 22.61 2.33 0.98
N VAL A 31 21.75 3.34 1.00
CA VAL A 31 20.73 3.52 2.04
C VAL A 31 19.64 2.44 1.95
N MET A 32 19.34 1.92 0.76
CA MET A 32 18.33 0.88 0.60
C MET A 32 18.90 -0.54 0.74
N LEU A 33 20.03 -0.83 0.09
CA LEU A 33 20.56 -2.21 0.06
C LEU A 33 21.22 -2.62 1.36
N ILE A 34 21.89 -1.72 2.10
CA ILE A 34 22.54 -2.09 3.35
C ILE A 34 21.52 -2.58 4.39
N PRO A 35 20.46 -1.85 4.74
CA PRO A 35 19.47 -2.35 5.70
C PRO A 35 18.80 -3.64 5.24
N MET A 36 18.52 -3.78 3.94
CA MET A 36 17.95 -5.03 3.39
C MET A 36 18.92 -6.20 3.51
N ALA A 37 20.20 -6.00 3.20
CA ALA A 37 21.25 -7.03 3.34
C ALA A 37 21.44 -7.42 4.82
N LEU A 38 21.43 -6.44 5.73
CA LEU A 38 21.49 -6.71 7.16
C LEU A 38 20.26 -7.51 7.62
N MET A 39 19.06 -7.11 7.23
CA MET A 39 17.84 -7.86 7.55
C MET A 39 17.92 -9.31 7.06
N LEU A 40 18.32 -9.51 5.79
CA LEU A 40 18.50 -10.86 5.20
C LEU A 40 19.58 -11.66 5.93
N SER A 41 20.70 -11.05 6.31
CA SER A 41 21.76 -11.71 7.08
C SER A 41 21.26 -12.13 8.46
N PHE A 42 20.61 -11.22 9.21
CA PHE A 42 20.08 -11.52 10.54
C PHE A 42 18.98 -12.58 10.51
N SER A 43 18.22 -12.70 9.41
CA SER A 43 17.19 -13.74 9.27
C SER A 43 17.74 -15.17 9.25
N SER A 44 19.05 -15.32 8.99
CA SER A 44 19.76 -16.61 8.95
C SER A 44 20.49 -16.95 10.25
N PHE A 45 20.39 -16.15 11.30
CA PHE A 45 21.05 -16.37 12.58
C PHE A 45 20.08 -16.87 13.64
N THR A 46 20.61 -17.25 14.82
CA THR A 46 19.82 -17.75 15.93
C THR A 46 20.00 -16.88 17.17
N GLN A 47 18.90 -16.49 17.81
CA GLN A 47 18.92 -15.84 19.11
C GLN A 47 19.13 -16.91 20.19
N VAL A 48 20.25 -16.86 20.93
CA VAL A 48 20.57 -17.77 22.02
C VAL A 48 20.06 -17.23 23.36
N SER A 49 20.28 -15.94 23.59
CA SER A 49 19.76 -15.22 24.77
C SER A 49 19.33 -13.82 24.39
N MET A 50 18.76 -13.02 25.31
CA MET A 50 18.33 -11.65 25.03
C MET A 50 19.43 -10.74 24.46
N MET A 51 20.72 -11.05 24.72
CA MET A 51 21.86 -10.22 24.28
C MET A 51 22.85 -10.98 23.39
N GLU A 52 22.59 -12.24 23.09
CA GLU A 52 23.54 -13.11 22.39
C GLU A 52 22.89 -13.71 21.15
N ILE A 53 23.53 -13.49 20.02
CA ILE A 53 23.14 -14.05 18.72
C ILE A 53 24.25 -14.99 18.26
N ASP A 54 23.87 -16.21 17.95
CA ASP A 54 24.75 -17.16 17.25
C ASP A 54 24.73 -16.81 15.75
N PHE A 55 25.88 -16.44 15.21
CA PHE A 55 26.08 -16.06 13.82
C PHE A 55 26.30 -17.26 12.89
N THR A 56 26.06 -18.50 13.35
CA THR A 56 26.05 -19.66 12.45
C THR A 56 24.82 -19.60 11.51
N PRO A 57 25.02 -19.60 10.18
CA PRO A 57 23.90 -19.51 9.24
C PRO A 57 22.97 -20.73 9.35
N THR A 58 21.67 -20.48 9.49
CA THR A 58 20.67 -21.53 9.62
C THR A 58 19.35 -21.07 8.99
N PHE A 59 18.54 -22.02 8.49
CA PHE A 59 17.16 -21.76 8.05
C PHE A 59 16.13 -21.99 9.15
N GLN A 60 16.56 -22.28 10.39
CA GLN A 60 15.66 -22.62 11.49
C GLN A 60 14.60 -21.53 11.75
N ARG A 61 14.97 -20.25 11.63
CA ARG A 61 14.02 -19.13 11.88
C ARG A 61 12.86 -19.10 10.90
N TYR A 62 13.08 -19.54 9.68
CA TYR A 62 12.01 -19.70 8.69
C TYR A 62 11.09 -20.86 9.03
N ILE A 63 11.65 -22.00 9.50
CA ILE A 63 10.88 -23.15 10.00
C ILE A 63 10.05 -22.73 11.20
N ASP A 64 10.67 -22.08 12.20
CA ASP A 64 9.99 -21.57 13.39
C ASP A 64 8.84 -20.63 13.08
N PHE A 65 8.96 -19.84 12.01
CA PHE A 65 7.87 -18.97 11.56
C PHE A 65 6.63 -19.78 11.15
N PHE A 66 6.82 -20.83 10.34
CA PHE A 66 5.70 -21.65 9.85
C PHE A 66 5.15 -22.60 10.92
N GLU A 67 5.95 -23.02 11.87
CA GLU A 67 5.50 -23.83 13.02
C GLU A 67 4.63 -23.01 14.00
N LYS A 68 4.87 -21.71 14.12
CA LYS A 68 4.08 -20.82 14.96
C LYS A 68 2.78 -20.41 14.25
N SER A 69 1.70 -21.10 14.52
CA SER A 69 0.37 -20.83 13.95
C SER A 69 -0.06 -19.36 14.05
N LEU A 70 0.35 -18.66 15.12
CA LEU A 70 0.10 -17.23 15.30
C LEU A 70 0.75 -16.38 14.20
N LEU A 71 2.00 -16.64 13.83
CA LEU A 71 2.70 -15.84 12.82
C LEU A 71 2.09 -16.03 11.43
N VAL A 72 1.76 -17.27 11.10
CA VAL A 72 1.07 -17.58 9.83
C VAL A 72 -0.31 -16.93 9.79
N SER A 73 -1.08 -17.01 10.86
CA SER A 73 -2.41 -16.37 10.94
C SER A 73 -2.32 -14.85 10.81
N LEU A 74 -1.32 -14.21 11.42
CA LEU A 74 -1.08 -12.77 11.30
C LEU A 74 -0.63 -12.37 9.88
N LEU A 75 0.16 -13.20 9.19
CA LEU A 75 0.51 -12.98 7.78
C LEU A 75 -0.74 -12.99 6.89
N ILE A 76 -1.56 -14.04 7.02
CA ILE A 76 -2.81 -14.17 6.27
C ILE A 76 -3.74 -12.99 6.56
N LYS A 77 -3.88 -12.60 7.83
CA LYS A 77 -4.68 -11.46 8.26
C LYS A 77 -4.16 -10.15 7.66
N SER A 78 -2.85 -9.91 7.67
CA SER A 78 -2.25 -8.72 7.06
C SER A 78 -2.56 -8.61 5.58
N VAL A 79 -2.43 -9.72 4.84
CA VAL A 79 -2.77 -9.79 3.41
C VAL A 79 -4.27 -9.55 3.19
N LYS A 80 -5.13 -10.18 4.00
CA LYS A 80 -6.60 -10.03 3.94
C LYS A 80 -7.02 -8.58 4.17
N ILE A 81 -6.55 -7.96 5.26
CA ILE A 81 -6.86 -6.55 5.58
C ILE A 81 -6.40 -5.65 4.44
N SER A 82 -5.17 -5.82 3.95
CA SER A 82 -4.63 -4.99 2.87
C SER A 82 -5.40 -5.15 1.56
N PHE A 83 -5.86 -6.37 1.26
CA PHE A 83 -6.71 -6.61 0.10
C PHE A 83 -8.07 -5.90 0.24
N ILE A 84 -8.72 -6.01 1.40
CA ILE A 84 -10.01 -5.36 1.68
C ILE A 84 -9.86 -3.83 1.60
N VAL A 85 -8.83 -3.27 2.26
CA VAL A 85 -8.52 -1.83 2.21
C VAL A 85 -8.31 -1.36 0.78
N THR A 86 -7.51 -2.09 0.00
CA THR A 86 -7.26 -1.76 -1.42
C THR A 86 -8.53 -1.78 -2.23
N LEU A 87 -9.36 -2.81 -2.06
CA LEU A 87 -10.64 -2.95 -2.77
C LEU A 87 -11.60 -1.81 -2.45
N ILE A 88 -11.82 -1.52 -1.16
CA ILE A 88 -12.74 -0.45 -0.73
C ILE A 88 -12.22 0.91 -1.20
N THR A 89 -10.90 1.15 -1.09
CA THR A 89 -10.30 2.40 -1.57
C THR A 89 -10.50 2.57 -3.07
N LEU A 90 -10.32 1.53 -3.87
CA LEU A 90 -10.55 1.59 -5.32
C LEU A 90 -12.03 1.83 -5.64
N LEU A 91 -12.93 1.11 -4.97
CA LEU A 91 -14.39 1.26 -5.17
C LEU A 91 -14.89 2.67 -4.82
N THR A 92 -14.26 3.35 -3.89
CA THR A 92 -14.61 4.72 -3.50
C THR A 92 -13.89 5.78 -4.34
N ALA A 93 -12.60 5.60 -4.63
CA ALA A 93 -11.80 6.56 -5.37
C ALA A 93 -12.08 6.55 -6.89
N TYR A 94 -12.33 5.36 -7.47
CA TYR A 94 -12.53 5.25 -8.91
C TYR A 94 -13.74 6.05 -9.43
N PRO A 95 -14.95 5.98 -8.83
CA PRO A 95 -16.08 6.80 -9.26
C PRO A 95 -15.81 8.29 -9.16
N VAL A 96 -15.08 8.74 -8.14
CA VAL A 96 -14.70 10.15 -7.98
C VAL A 96 -13.77 10.58 -9.11
N CYS A 97 -12.72 9.80 -9.39
CA CYS A 97 -11.80 10.08 -10.51
C CYS A 97 -12.50 10.03 -11.86
N TYR A 98 -13.40 9.07 -12.05
CA TYR A 98 -14.21 8.95 -13.25
C TYR A 98 -15.08 10.20 -13.48
N TYR A 99 -15.75 10.67 -12.42
CA TYR A 99 -16.54 11.88 -12.50
C TYR A 99 -15.70 13.12 -12.85
N ILE A 100 -14.55 13.27 -12.21
CA ILE A 100 -13.65 14.41 -12.48
C ILE A 100 -13.09 14.34 -13.91
N ALA A 101 -12.66 13.16 -14.37
CA ALA A 101 -12.07 13.00 -15.69
C ALA A 101 -13.04 13.32 -16.82
N PHE A 102 -14.28 12.81 -16.75
CA PHE A 102 -15.23 12.83 -17.87
C PHE A 102 -16.33 13.89 -17.75
N TYR A 103 -16.70 14.32 -16.55
CA TYR A 103 -17.85 15.23 -16.36
C TYR A 103 -17.46 16.64 -15.92
N VAL A 104 -16.34 16.80 -15.22
CA VAL A 104 -15.87 18.12 -14.82
C VAL A 104 -15.22 18.81 -16.02
N LYS A 105 -15.81 19.91 -16.49
CA LYS A 105 -15.33 20.65 -17.68
C LYS A 105 -14.25 21.69 -17.35
N LYS A 106 -14.28 22.27 -16.15
CA LYS A 106 -13.36 23.35 -15.74
C LYS A 106 -12.75 23.03 -14.39
N ASN A 107 -11.50 23.49 -14.19
CA ASN A 107 -10.81 23.41 -12.90
C ASN A 107 -10.66 21.98 -12.33
N LYS A 108 -10.48 20.96 -13.19
CA LYS A 108 -10.24 19.57 -12.77
C LYS A 108 -9.11 19.46 -11.72
N MET A 109 -8.03 20.21 -11.94
CA MET A 109 -6.89 20.24 -11.01
C MET A 109 -7.29 20.79 -9.63
N LEU A 110 -8.17 21.78 -9.57
CA LEU A 110 -8.67 22.30 -8.28
C LEU A 110 -9.42 21.21 -7.50
N TRP A 111 -10.27 20.43 -8.16
CA TRP A 111 -10.97 19.32 -7.51
C TRP A 111 -10.00 18.26 -6.95
N LEU A 112 -8.95 17.92 -7.71
CA LEU A 112 -7.93 17.00 -7.23
C LEU A 112 -7.17 17.56 -6.02
N VAL A 113 -6.79 18.83 -6.07
CA VAL A 113 -6.12 19.49 -4.93
C VAL A 113 -7.03 19.50 -3.71
N LEU A 114 -8.30 19.88 -3.85
CA LEU A 114 -9.25 19.90 -2.73
C LEU A 114 -9.46 18.50 -2.12
N LEU A 115 -9.55 17.46 -2.95
CA LEU A 115 -9.69 16.08 -2.48
C LEU A 115 -8.43 15.55 -1.80
N THR A 116 -7.25 16.01 -2.22
CA THR A 116 -5.98 15.59 -1.61
C THR A 116 -5.55 16.46 -0.43
N LEU A 117 -6.09 17.66 -0.28
CA LEU A 117 -5.71 18.61 0.77
C LEU A 117 -5.78 18.03 2.20
N PRO A 118 -6.83 17.28 2.61
CA PRO A 118 -6.89 16.68 3.94
C PRO A 118 -5.74 15.71 4.24
N PHE A 119 -5.11 15.17 3.19
CA PHE A 119 -4.04 14.19 3.31
C PHE A 119 -2.64 14.82 3.47
N TRP A 120 -2.52 16.12 3.36
CA TRP A 120 -1.28 16.85 3.65
C TRP A 120 -1.01 16.96 5.17
N THR A 121 -1.99 16.58 5.98
CA THR A 121 -1.79 16.42 7.42
C THR A 121 -0.96 15.18 7.73
N SER A 122 -0.30 15.17 8.90
CA SER A 122 0.47 14.00 9.34
C SER A 122 -0.38 12.73 9.38
N TYR A 123 0.21 11.61 8.92
CA TYR A 123 -0.42 10.29 8.98
C TYR A 123 -0.88 9.94 10.40
N LEU A 124 -0.01 10.17 11.38
CA LEU A 124 -0.30 9.89 12.78
C LEU A 124 -1.50 10.68 13.31
N LEU A 125 -1.61 11.97 12.95
CA LEU A 125 -2.75 12.80 13.33
C LEU A 125 -4.06 12.25 12.74
N ARG A 126 -4.05 11.76 11.50
CA ARG A 126 -5.22 11.14 10.88
C ARG A 126 -5.66 9.88 11.63
N VAL A 127 -4.72 9.02 12.01
CA VAL A 127 -5.03 7.81 12.79
C VAL A 127 -5.60 8.19 14.16
N PHE A 128 -5.04 9.18 14.85
CA PHE A 128 -5.60 9.68 16.11
C PHE A 128 -6.99 10.29 15.94
N SER A 129 -7.23 11.03 14.86
CA SER A 129 -8.57 11.55 14.56
C SER A 129 -9.60 10.44 14.41
N TRP A 130 -9.26 9.36 13.67
CA TRP A 130 -10.12 8.18 13.57
C TRP A 130 -10.33 7.49 14.92
N LYS A 131 -9.30 7.41 15.76
CA LYS A 131 -9.42 6.89 17.12
C LYS A 131 -10.47 7.67 17.94
N ILE A 132 -10.50 9.00 17.82
CA ILE A 132 -11.50 9.83 18.47
C ILE A 132 -12.88 9.64 17.84
N ILE A 133 -12.97 9.58 16.50
CA ILE A 133 -14.23 9.44 15.77
C ILE A 133 -14.91 8.11 16.09
N LEU A 134 -14.17 7.00 16.06
CA LEU A 134 -14.67 5.63 16.24
C LEU A 134 -14.81 5.23 17.72
N GLY A 135 -14.30 6.02 18.64
CA GLY A 135 -14.39 5.73 20.08
C GLY A 135 -15.83 5.52 20.56
N THR A 136 -16.00 4.79 21.67
CA THR A 136 -17.33 4.53 22.26
C THR A 136 -18.11 5.80 22.58
N LYS A 137 -17.41 6.84 23.02
CA LYS A 137 -17.95 8.21 23.23
C LYS A 137 -17.55 9.15 22.08
N GLY A 138 -17.14 8.60 20.94
CA GLY A 138 -16.68 9.36 19.79
C GLY A 138 -17.82 10.00 18.99
N VAL A 139 -17.44 10.83 18.04
CA VAL A 139 -18.40 11.61 17.23
C VAL A 139 -19.40 10.67 16.53
N PHE A 140 -18.94 9.55 15.98
CA PHE A 140 -19.80 8.61 15.26
C PHE A 140 -20.91 8.02 16.16
N ASN A 141 -20.54 7.44 17.30
CA ASN A 141 -21.48 6.87 18.25
C ASN A 141 -22.42 7.94 18.85
N SER A 142 -21.85 9.10 19.23
CA SER A 142 -22.65 10.19 19.81
C SER A 142 -23.69 10.73 18.84
N THR A 143 -23.37 10.83 17.54
CA THR A 143 -24.30 11.27 16.50
C THR A 143 -25.43 10.26 16.31
N LEU A 144 -25.12 8.97 16.23
CA LEU A 144 -26.13 7.91 16.05
C LEU A 144 -27.06 7.76 17.27
N LEU A 145 -26.52 7.89 18.48
CA LEU A 145 -27.30 7.91 19.73
C LEU A 145 -28.21 9.14 19.77
N GLY A 146 -27.66 10.32 19.46
CA GLY A 146 -28.44 11.58 19.44
C GLY A 146 -29.54 11.61 18.39
N ALA A 147 -29.35 10.92 17.27
CA ALA A 147 -30.35 10.73 16.22
C ALA A 147 -31.37 9.63 16.53
N GLY A 148 -31.22 8.90 17.63
CA GLY A 148 -32.10 7.78 18.01
C GLY A 148 -32.00 6.56 17.08
N ILE A 149 -30.92 6.46 16.28
CA ILE A 149 -30.69 5.35 15.32
C ILE A 149 -30.23 4.11 16.06
N ILE A 150 -29.46 4.28 17.12
CA ILE A 150 -28.99 3.21 18.01
C ILE A 150 -29.35 3.51 19.46
N SER A 151 -29.56 2.48 20.27
CA SER A 151 -29.86 2.58 21.71
C SER A 151 -28.60 2.50 22.57
N GLU A 152 -27.54 1.86 22.07
CA GLU A 152 -26.27 1.68 22.77
C GLU A 152 -25.09 1.95 21.83
N PRO A 153 -23.92 2.37 22.34
CA PRO A 153 -22.74 2.61 21.51
C PRO A 153 -22.28 1.33 20.79
N LEU A 154 -21.88 1.46 19.52
CA LEU A 154 -21.28 0.39 18.73
C LEU A 154 -19.85 0.13 19.22
N THR A 155 -19.68 -0.82 20.13
CA THR A 155 -18.36 -1.12 20.73
C THR A 155 -17.41 -1.82 19.77
N PHE A 156 -17.92 -2.53 18.77
CA PHE A 156 -17.13 -3.23 17.75
C PHE A 156 -16.37 -2.31 16.80
N LEU A 157 -16.74 -1.00 16.73
CA LEU A 157 -16.06 -0.01 15.90
C LEU A 157 -14.70 0.42 16.44
N MET A 158 -14.33 0.03 17.66
CA MET A 158 -13.05 0.42 18.26
C MET A 158 -12.30 -0.81 18.74
N TYR A 159 -10.98 -0.79 18.55
CA TYR A 159 -10.08 -1.90 18.88
C TYR A 159 -10.40 -3.19 18.12
N SER A 160 -10.75 -3.05 16.84
CA SER A 160 -11.21 -4.14 15.97
C SER A 160 -10.48 -4.13 14.62
N GLU A 161 -10.67 -5.20 13.84
CA GLU A 161 -10.18 -5.29 12.45
C GLU A 161 -10.88 -4.24 11.56
N GLU A 162 -12.17 -4.00 11.80
CA GLU A 162 -13.00 -3.03 11.09
C GLU A 162 -12.48 -1.59 11.27
N ALA A 163 -12.10 -1.22 12.50
CA ALA A 163 -11.50 0.07 12.78
C ALA A 163 -10.21 0.29 11.97
N VAL A 164 -9.38 -0.74 11.87
CA VAL A 164 -8.15 -0.70 11.06
C VAL A 164 -8.50 -0.52 9.58
N ILE A 165 -9.45 -1.31 9.05
CA ILE A 165 -9.87 -1.22 7.64
C ILE A 165 -10.41 0.16 7.30
N ILE A 166 -11.32 0.71 8.09
CA ILE A 166 -11.91 2.04 7.86
C ILE A 166 -10.83 3.12 7.85
N THR A 167 -9.95 3.09 8.85
CA THR A 167 -8.90 4.10 8.99
C THR A 167 -7.88 4.02 7.85
N LEU A 168 -7.42 2.83 7.49
CA LEU A 168 -6.47 2.63 6.39
C LEU A 168 -7.08 2.97 5.03
N THR A 169 -8.34 2.63 4.81
CA THR A 169 -9.07 3.01 3.59
C THR A 169 -9.05 4.53 3.40
N HIS A 170 -9.42 5.27 4.44
CA HIS A 170 -9.33 6.73 4.40
C HIS A 170 -7.88 7.21 4.24
N ALA A 171 -6.94 6.65 5.03
CA ALA A 171 -5.55 7.10 5.03
C ALA A 171 -4.87 6.98 3.65
N TRP A 172 -5.23 5.98 2.85
CA TRP A 172 -4.63 5.72 1.54
C TRP A 172 -5.48 6.23 0.36
N ALA A 173 -6.70 6.71 0.58
CA ALA A 173 -7.61 7.14 -0.48
C ALA A 173 -7.01 8.20 -1.42
N ALA A 174 -6.30 9.20 -0.89
CA ALA A 174 -5.68 10.24 -1.71
C ALA A 174 -4.60 9.71 -2.66
N PHE A 175 -3.86 8.70 -2.23
CA PHE A 175 -2.79 8.13 -3.05
C PHE A 175 -3.33 7.32 -4.23
N ALA A 176 -4.58 6.84 -4.14
CA ALA A 176 -5.29 6.19 -5.24
C ALA A 176 -5.74 7.19 -6.30
N LEU A 177 -6.08 8.43 -5.92
CA LEU A 177 -6.69 9.40 -6.82
C LEU A 177 -5.78 9.76 -8.01
N LEU A 178 -4.49 9.99 -7.76
CA LEU A 178 -3.57 10.44 -8.81
C LEU A 178 -3.38 9.41 -9.93
N PRO A 179 -3.00 8.14 -9.66
CA PRO A 179 -2.81 7.16 -10.73
C PRO A 179 -4.12 6.84 -11.47
N LEU A 180 -5.25 6.79 -10.74
CA LEU A 180 -6.56 6.59 -11.34
C LEU A 180 -6.95 7.74 -12.27
N TYR A 181 -6.84 8.98 -11.77
CA TYR A 181 -7.20 10.15 -12.55
C TYR A 181 -6.33 10.29 -13.80
N VAL A 182 -5.00 10.18 -13.66
CA VAL A 182 -4.09 10.30 -14.81
C VAL A 182 -4.37 9.25 -15.90
N SER A 183 -4.75 8.05 -15.48
CA SER A 183 -5.09 7.00 -16.45
C SER A 183 -6.42 7.26 -17.13
N LEU A 184 -7.43 7.72 -16.39
CA LEU A 184 -8.75 8.06 -16.93
C LEU A 184 -8.72 9.31 -17.83
N GLU A 185 -7.96 10.33 -17.46
CA GLU A 185 -7.81 11.57 -18.22
C GLU A 185 -7.14 11.37 -19.60
N LYS A 186 -6.32 10.33 -19.73
CA LYS A 186 -5.67 9.95 -21.00
C LYS A 186 -6.58 9.26 -21.99
N ILE A 187 -7.76 8.81 -21.56
CA ILE A 187 -8.71 8.13 -22.44
C ILE A 187 -9.37 9.18 -23.33
N ASP A 188 -9.17 9.06 -24.65
CA ASP A 188 -9.87 9.91 -25.60
C ASP A 188 -11.38 9.62 -25.55
N PHE A 189 -12.17 10.67 -25.36
CA PHE A 189 -13.62 10.56 -25.24
C PHE A 189 -14.26 9.97 -26.50
N SER A 190 -13.61 10.10 -27.66
CA SER A 190 -14.06 9.50 -28.92
C SER A 190 -14.25 7.99 -28.85
N TYR A 191 -13.46 7.26 -28.05
CA TYR A 191 -13.66 5.83 -27.83
C TYR A 191 -14.99 5.53 -27.12
N ILE A 192 -15.39 6.39 -26.20
CA ILE A 192 -16.66 6.27 -25.47
C ILE A 192 -17.83 6.59 -26.39
N GLU A 193 -17.71 7.61 -27.24
CA GLU A 193 -18.71 8.00 -28.23
C GLU A 193 -18.88 6.89 -29.28
N ALA A 194 -17.80 6.43 -29.90
CA ALA A 194 -17.84 5.36 -30.88
C ALA A 194 -18.48 4.07 -30.32
N ALA A 195 -18.17 3.71 -29.08
CA ALA A 195 -18.77 2.55 -28.44
C ALA A 195 -20.29 2.73 -28.23
N ARG A 196 -20.76 3.94 -27.94
CA ARG A 196 -22.19 4.26 -27.83
C ARG A 196 -22.90 4.24 -29.19
N ASP A 197 -22.23 4.75 -30.21
CA ASP A 197 -22.78 4.74 -31.60
C ASP A 197 -22.92 3.29 -32.11
N LEU A 198 -22.10 2.36 -31.62
CA LEU A 198 -22.24 0.92 -31.85
C LEU A 198 -23.36 0.27 -31.00
N GLY A 199 -24.13 1.05 -30.23
CA GLY A 199 -25.29 0.59 -29.47
C GLY A 199 -24.96 0.05 -28.07
N LEU A 200 -23.72 0.20 -27.57
CA LEU A 200 -23.37 -0.25 -26.21
C LEU A 200 -24.02 0.64 -25.15
N SER A 201 -24.59 0.00 -24.13
CA SER A 201 -25.10 0.69 -22.94
C SER A 201 -23.97 1.34 -22.14
N LYS A 202 -24.30 2.32 -21.27
CA LYS A 202 -23.31 2.98 -20.40
C LYS A 202 -22.52 2.00 -19.55
N PHE A 203 -23.16 0.93 -19.07
CA PHE A 203 -22.54 -0.12 -18.29
C PHE A 203 -21.56 -0.95 -19.14
N GLU A 204 -21.94 -1.31 -20.36
CA GLU A 204 -21.05 -2.03 -21.27
C GLU A 204 -19.86 -1.20 -21.71
N VAL A 205 -20.03 0.09 -21.99
CA VAL A 205 -18.95 1.04 -22.29
C VAL A 205 -17.97 1.11 -21.12
N PHE A 206 -18.47 1.14 -19.88
CA PHE A 206 -17.60 1.10 -18.70
C PHE A 206 -16.75 -0.16 -18.67
N TRP A 207 -17.35 -1.34 -18.76
CA TRP A 207 -16.64 -2.61 -18.62
C TRP A 207 -15.78 -2.99 -19.83
N LYS A 208 -16.23 -2.64 -21.06
CA LYS A 208 -15.56 -3.04 -22.29
C LYS A 208 -14.55 -2.01 -22.82
N VAL A 209 -14.67 -0.74 -22.41
CA VAL A 209 -13.82 0.35 -22.92
C VAL A 209 -13.09 1.06 -21.79
N THR A 210 -13.83 1.71 -20.87
CA THR A 210 -13.22 2.60 -19.88
C THR A 210 -12.34 1.85 -18.89
N LEU A 211 -12.85 0.78 -18.28
CA LEU A 211 -12.10 0.02 -17.29
C LEU A 211 -10.83 -0.62 -17.88
N PRO A 212 -10.88 -1.31 -19.04
CA PRO A 212 -9.67 -1.84 -19.67
C PRO A 212 -8.62 -0.78 -20.00
N LEU A 213 -9.03 0.36 -20.55
CA LEU A 213 -8.10 1.46 -20.87
C LEU A 213 -7.52 2.15 -19.63
N SER A 214 -8.24 2.13 -18.50
CA SER A 214 -7.76 2.67 -17.22
C SER A 214 -7.00 1.67 -16.35
N LEU A 215 -6.87 0.40 -16.76
CA LEU A 215 -6.16 -0.64 -15.99
C LEU A 215 -4.75 -0.25 -15.52
N PRO A 216 -3.91 0.44 -16.32
CA PRO A 216 -2.61 0.88 -15.83
C PRO A 216 -2.69 1.77 -14.57
N GLY A 217 -3.68 2.65 -14.50
CA GLY A 217 -3.93 3.47 -13.32
C GLY A 217 -4.47 2.68 -12.14
N VAL A 218 -5.35 1.71 -12.41
CA VAL A 218 -5.89 0.81 -11.37
C VAL A 218 -4.76 -0.02 -10.74
N ILE A 219 -3.85 -0.57 -11.56
CA ILE A 219 -2.68 -1.31 -11.06
C ILE A 219 -1.78 -0.39 -10.22
N GLY A 220 -1.48 0.80 -10.72
CA GLY A 220 -0.70 1.78 -9.98
C GLY A 220 -1.32 2.08 -8.62
N ALA A 221 -2.63 2.28 -8.56
CA ALA A 221 -3.37 2.49 -7.32
C ALA A 221 -3.32 1.26 -6.39
N ILE A 222 -3.51 0.04 -6.93
CA ILE A 222 -3.38 -1.20 -6.15
C ILE A 222 -2.01 -1.27 -5.47
N LEU A 223 -0.93 -1.07 -6.21
CA LEU A 223 0.43 -1.18 -5.68
C LEU A 223 0.71 -0.12 -4.61
N ILE A 224 0.31 1.13 -4.85
CA ILE A 224 0.52 2.24 -3.92
C ILE A 224 -0.27 2.07 -2.61
N ILE A 225 -1.41 1.38 -2.63
CA ILE A 225 -2.23 1.12 -1.44
C ILE A 225 -1.80 -0.17 -0.76
N PHE A 226 -1.71 -1.27 -1.50
CA PHE A 226 -1.51 -2.61 -0.95
C PHE A 226 -0.16 -2.76 -0.24
N ILE A 227 0.93 -2.33 -0.89
CA ILE A 227 2.28 -2.53 -0.36
C ILE A 227 2.46 -1.87 1.02
N PRO A 228 2.19 -0.56 1.21
CA PRO A 228 2.36 0.06 2.52
C PRO A 228 1.33 -0.41 3.55
N THR A 229 0.13 -0.82 3.12
CA THR A 229 -0.89 -1.33 4.04
C THR A 229 -0.47 -2.64 4.69
N VAL A 230 0.15 -3.58 3.96
CA VAL A 230 0.66 -4.84 4.55
C VAL A 230 1.71 -4.57 5.63
N GLY A 231 2.55 -3.56 5.43
CA GLY A 231 3.63 -3.17 6.36
C GLY A 231 3.20 -2.22 7.48
N ASP A 232 1.96 -1.76 7.48
CA ASP A 232 1.52 -0.80 8.50
C ASP A 232 1.40 -1.46 9.89
N TYR A 233 2.15 -0.93 10.83
CA TYR A 233 2.07 -1.33 12.24
C TYR A 233 1.44 -0.24 13.13
N VAL A 234 1.37 1.00 12.65
CA VAL A 234 0.94 2.16 13.45
C VAL A 234 -0.56 2.11 13.68
N THR A 235 -1.34 1.98 12.62
CA THR A 235 -2.81 1.95 12.71
C THR A 235 -3.30 0.78 13.55
N PRO A 236 -2.87 -0.48 13.30
CA PRO A 236 -3.28 -1.60 14.14
C PRO A 236 -2.87 -1.45 15.60
N ALA A 237 -1.69 -0.87 15.90
CA ALA A 237 -1.24 -0.65 17.26
C ALA A 237 -2.10 0.38 18.03
N LEU A 238 -2.63 1.39 17.34
CA LEU A 238 -3.38 2.48 17.97
C LEU A 238 -4.88 2.21 18.10
N ILE A 239 -5.48 1.51 17.14
CA ILE A 239 -6.93 1.34 17.03
C ILE A 239 -7.39 -0.09 16.79
N GLY A 240 -6.48 -1.03 16.47
CA GLY A 240 -6.83 -2.42 16.14
C GLY A 240 -7.04 -3.33 17.34
N GLY A 241 -6.56 -2.96 18.51
CA GLY A 241 -6.64 -3.82 19.70
C GLY A 241 -5.93 -5.16 19.51
N THR A 242 -6.46 -6.22 20.09
CA THR A 242 -5.94 -7.60 19.93
C THR A 242 -6.36 -8.20 18.61
N GLU A 243 -7.58 -7.92 18.16
CA GLU A 243 -8.16 -8.50 16.94
C GLU A 243 -7.67 -7.85 15.67
N GLY A 244 -7.36 -6.55 15.69
CA GLY A 244 -6.83 -5.83 14.54
C GLY A 244 -5.32 -5.95 14.35
N ARG A 245 -4.59 -6.75 15.16
CA ARG A 245 -3.13 -6.92 15.01
C ARG A 245 -2.77 -7.55 13.67
N MET A 246 -1.68 -7.03 13.09
CA MET A 246 -1.08 -7.49 11.84
C MET A 246 0.32 -8.06 12.10
N LEU A 247 0.90 -8.76 11.13
CA LEU A 247 2.25 -9.31 11.24
C LEU A 247 3.30 -8.21 11.48
N SER A 248 3.13 -7.04 10.90
CA SER A 248 3.98 -5.86 11.11
C SER A 248 4.11 -5.46 12.58
N ASN A 249 3.03 -5.58 13.38
CA ASN A 249 3.07 -5.34 14.82
C ASN A 249 3.94 -6.38 15.55
N MET A 250 3.89 -7.64 15.10
CA MET A 250 4.72 -8.70 15.69
C MET A 250 6.18 -8.55 15.31
N ILE A 251 6.47 -8.16 14.07
CA ILE A 251 7.82 -7.80 13.61
C ILE A 251 8.39 -6.67 14.47
N GLN A 252 7.61 -5.59 14.66
CA GLN A 252 8.01 -4.48 15.54
C GLN A 252 8.28 -4.95 16.98
N ALA A 253 7.46 -5.85 17.51
CA ALA A 253 7.66 -6.41 18.85
C ALA A 253 8.95 -7.24 18.95
N TYR A 254 9.29 -8.02 17.92
CA TYR A 254 10.53 -8.79 17.88
C TYR A 254 11.77 -7.90 17.85
N PHE A 255 11.77 -6.80 17.08
CA PHE A 255 12.90 -5.86 17.09
C PHE A 255 12.96 -4.99 18.33
N GLY A 256 11.84 -4.81 19.03
CA GLY A 256 11.76 -3.96 20.23
C GLY A 256 11.62 -4.77 21.52
N LYS A 257 10.40 -4.98 21.96
CA LYS A 257 10.10 -5.51 23.32
C LYS A 257 10.56 -6.94 23.57
N ILE A 258 10.48 -7.83 22.56
CA ILE A 258 10.84 -9.24 22.68
C ILE A 258 12.34 -9.43 22.48
N ASN A 259 12.98 -8.51 21.75
CA ASN A 259 14.41 -8.54 21.41
C ASN A 259 14.87 -9.87 20.78
N ASN A 260 14.06 -10.40 19.85
CA ASN A 260 14.43 -11.57 19.03
C ASN A 260 14.63 -11.12 17.58
N ILE A 261 15.79 -10.49 17.35
CA ILE A 261 16.14 -9.89 16.06
C ILE A 261 16.10 -10.90 14.90
N PRO A 262 16.69 -12.13 15.03
CA PRO A 262 16.66 -13.10 13.93
C PRO A 262 15.26 -13.52 13.51
N LEU A 263 14.36 -13.79 14.46
CA LEU A 263 12.97 -14.16 14.12
C LEU A 263 12.17 -12.98 13.56
N GLY A 264 12.44 -11.77 14.06
CA GLY A 264 11.89 -10.53 13.50
C GLY A 264 12.32 -10.33 12.04
N ALA A 265 13.62 -10.53 11.76
CA ALA A 265 14.20 -10.43 10.43
C ALA A 265 13.65 -11.51 9.47
N ALA A 266 13.53 -12.76 9.91
CA ALA A 266 12.93 -13.83 9.12
C ALA A 266 11.45 -13.54 8.81
N SER A 267 10.68 -13.07 9.82
CA SER A 267 9.28 -12.67 9.64
C SER A 267 9.14 -11.52 8.64
N ALA A 268 10.01 -10.52 8.70
CA ALA A 268 10.03 -9.40 7.76
C ALA A 268 10.39 -9.85 6.34
N THR A 269 11.34 -10.77 6.20
CA THR A 269 11.73 -11.36 4.90
C THR A 269 10.59 -12.15 4.28
N ILE A 270 9.88 -12.97 5.06
CA ILE A 270 8.70 -13.71 4.60
C ILE A 270 7.59 -12.75 4.16
N MET A 271 7.32 -11.72 4.95
CA MET A 271 6.33 -10.70 4.61
C MET A 271 6.70 -9.97 3.31
N LEU A 272 7.95 -9.55 3.16
CA LEU A 272 8.45 -8.90 1.95
C LEU A 272 8.31 -9.81 0.72
N THR A 273 8.72 -11.08 0.85
CA THR A 273 8.60 -12.08 -0.24
C THR A 273 7.13 -12.29 -0.62
N THR A 274 6.23 -12.37 0.36
CA THR A 274 4.78 -12.51 0.12
C THR A 274 4.24 -11.30 -0.65
N VAL A 275 4.61 -10.08 -0.27
CA VAL A 275 4.21 -8.85 -0.97
C VAL A 275 4.74 -8.83 -2.39
N ILE A 276 6.02 -9.17 -2.61
CA ILE A 276 6.62 -9.24 -3.94
C ILE A 276 5.88 -10.25 -4.82
N LEU A 277 5.60 -11.43 -4.30
CA LEU A 277 4.88 -12.47 -5.06
C LEU A 277 3.47 -12.03 -5.44
N ILE A 278 2.70 -11.48 -4.48
CA ILE A 278 1.33 -11.00 -4.76
C ILE A 278 1.36 -9.87 -5.79
N THR A 279 2.22 -8.88 -5.63
CA THR A 279 2.32 -7.74 -6.57
C THR A 279 2.80 -8.15 -7.95
N ALA A 280 3.71 -9.13 -8.04
CA ALA A 280 4.16 -9.71 -9.31
C ALA A 280 3.00 -10.45 -10.02
N ILE A 281 2.22 -11.25 -9.28
CA ILE A 281 1.04 -11.96 -9.82
C ILE A 281 0.01 -10.95 -10.33
N VAL A 282 -0.33 -9.93 -9.54
CA VAL A 282 -1.28 -8.88 -9.94
C VAL A 282 -0.80 -8.17 -11.21
N SER A 283 0.45 -7.75 -11.26
CA SER A 283 1.02 -7.07 -12.42
C SER A 283 1.05 -7.95 -13.67
N TYR A 284 1.41 -9.23 -13.51
CA TYR A 284 1.47 -10.19 -14.62
C TYR A 284 0.08 -10.52 -15.20
N THR A 285 -0.88 -10.80 -14.32
CA THR A 285 -2.27 -11.12 -14.73
C THR A 285 -2.91 -9.95 -15.46
N THR A 286 -2.70 -8.75 -14.95
CA THR A 286 -3.28 -7.55 -15.57
C THR A 286 -2.62 -7.23 -16.92
N LYS A 287 -1.28 -7.37 -17.02
CA LYS A 287 -0.59 -7.21 -18.31
C LYS A 287 -1.13 -8.16 -19.37
N ARG A 288 -1.38 -9.42 -19.03
CA ARG A 288 -2.00 -10.39 -19.95
C ARG A 288 -3.43 -10.02 -20.34
N LEU A 289 -4.22 -9.50 -19.41
CA LEU A 289 -5.58 -9.02 -19.70
C LEU A 289 -5.56 -7.84 -20.66
N THR A 290 -4.68 -6.86 -20.44
CA THR A 290 -4.55 -5.70 -21.33
C THR A 290 -4.12 -6.11 -22.74
N GLN A 291 -3.19 -7.06 -22.89
CA GLN A 291 -2.73 -7.54 -24.19
C GLN A 291 -3.77 -8.35 -24.96
N ARG A 292 -4.80 -8.89 -24.31
CA ARG A 292 -5.90 -9.61 -24.97
C ARG A 292 -7.03 -8.67 -25.41
N LEU A 293 -7.04 -7.44 -24.91
CA LEU A 293 -8.06 -6.43 -25.18
C LEU A 293 -7.57 -5.36 -26.18
N SER A 294 -6.24 -5.31 -26.45
CA SER A 294 -5.61 -4.52 -27.51
C SER A 294 -5.46 -5.36 -28.79
#